data_7ae3adf20151b9d0ca2bae54d4ce206e
#
_entry.id   7ae3adf20151b9d0ca2bae54d4ce206e
#
_cell.length_a   1.000
_cell.length_b   1.000
_cell.length_c   1.000
_cell.angle_alpha   90.00
_cell.angle_beta   90.00
_cell.angle_gamma   90.00
#
_symmetry.space_group_name_H-M   'P 1'
#
loop_
_entity.id
_entity.type
_entity.pdbx_description
1 polymer ?
#
loop_
_entity_poly.entity_id
_entity_poly.type
_entity_poly.pdbx_seq_one_letter_code
_entity_poly.pdbx_strand_id
1 'polypeptide(L)'
;VTVTFTPSSSNGGATITNHEYTTDGGTSWTAFAPADTASPVTITGLVAGTSYSIGLRAVNSVGQGTPSANVTASPKTIPGAPTGLSATPGNTQVSIAFTPPSSDGGSVITNYQYTADDGRSWTAFTPTTIASPGIITGLANGTAYTIGLRAVNAIGPGPTSETLIATPLATPNAPTGLTATPGSTEATIAFTPPSNNGGSAITAYEYTLNGGIDWTAFIPTVTTSPATVTGLTNGSLYTIGLRAVNAVGPGAASTSVAVTPMPNPTTPSAPTDLSAIPGDTQIEV
;
A
#
# COMPACT_ATOMS: atom_id res chain seq x y z
N VAL A 1 34.06 -19.82 -2.09
CA VAL A 1 33.76 -21.23 -1.75
C VAL A 1 34.87 -21.76 -0.87
N THR A 2 34.49 -22.35 0.26
CA THR A 2 35.43 -23.03 1.16
C THR A 2 35.47 -24.52 0.80
N VAL A 3 36.66 -25.06 0.59
CA VAL A 3 36.89 -26.47 0.24
C VAL A 3 37.64 -27.15 1.38
N THR A 4 37.02 -28.15 1.96
CA THR A 4 37.63 -29.01 2.98
C THR A 4 38.16 -30.27 2.31
N PHE A 5 39.38 -30.66 2.63
CA PHE A 5 40.00 -31.84 2.07
C PHE A 5 40.88 -32.55 3.10
N THR A 6 41.13 -33.82 2.89
CA THR A 6 42.16 -34.58 3.64
C THR A 6 43.47 -34.40 2.88
N PRO A 7 44.57 -33.99 3.54
CA PRO A 7 45.86 -33.90 2.91
C PRO A 7 46.31 -35.21 2.29
N SER A 8 47.09 -35.13 1.23
CA SER A 8 47.67 -36.33 0.59
C SER A 8 48.47 -37.18 1.58
N SER A 9 48.24 -38.46 1.56
CA SER A 9 48.99 -39.44 2.38
C SER A 9 50.46 -39.57 1.99
N SER A 10 50.84 -39.08 0.81
CA SER A 10 52.22 -39.03 0.31
C SER A 10 52.56 -37.62 -0.18
N ASN A 11 53.72 -37.12 0.21
CA ASN A 11 54.26 -35.86 -0.26
C ASN A 11 55.26 -36.06 -1.42
N GLY A 12 55.40 -37.27 -1.95
CA GLY A 12 56.36 -37.60 -3.02
C GLY A 12 57.82 -37.48 -2.63
N GLY A 13 58.12 -37.49 -1.31
CA GLY A 13 59.48 -37.34 -0.78
C GLY A 13 59.98 -35.90 -0.65
N ALA A 14 59.12 -34.88 -0.95
CA ALA A 14 59.41 -33.47 -0.78
C ALA A 14 58.22 -32.74 -0.11
N THR A 15 58.51 -31.79 0.77
CA THR A 15 57.48 -31.05 1.48
C THR A 15 56.52 -30.34 0.51
N ILE A 16 55.19 -30.47 0.74
CA ILE A 16 54.18 -29.73 0.01
C ILE A 16 54.30 -28.24 0.40
N THR A 17 54.43 -27.38 -0.60
CA THR A 17 54.67 -25.95 -0.46
C THR A 17 53.44 -25.11 -0.80
N ASN A 18 52.49 -25.65 -1.58
CA ASN A 18 51.26 -25.01 -1.94
C ASN A 18 50.22 -26.04 -2.42
N HIS A 19 48.98 -25.56 -2.62
CA HIS A 19 48.02 -26.24 -3.47
C HIS A 19 47.64 -25.37 -4.66
N GLU A 20 47.18 -26.01 -5.72
CA GLU A 20 46.51 -25.40 -6.85
C GLU A 20 45.07 -25.89 -6.91
N TYR A 21 44.19 -25.03 -7.40
CA TYR A 21 42.79 -25.37 -7.60
C TYR A 21 42.39 -25.18 -9.06
N THR A 22 41.37 -25.94 -9.46
CA THR A 22 40.63 -25.74 -10.71
C THR A 22 39.19 -25.37 -10.37
N THR A 23 38.51 -24.63 -11.26
CA THR A 23 37.09 -24.33 -11.21
C THR A 23 36.34 -24.77 -12.47
N ASP A 24 37.06 -25.38 -13.42
CA ASP A 24 36.59 -25.79 -14.74
C ASP A 24 36.78 -27.29 -15.02
N GLY A 25 36.89 -28.06 -13.94
CA GLY A 25 37.03 -29.53 -14.04
C GLY A 25 38.42 -30.03 -14.36
N GLY A 26 39.46 -29.18 -14.24
CA GLY A 26 40.84 -29.55 -14.46
C GLY A 26 41.41 -29.03 -15.77
N THR A 27 40.69 -28.21 -16.53
CA THR A 27 41.18 -27.60 -17.77
C THR A 27 42.25 -26.56 -17.49
N SER A 28 42.03 -25.74 -16.43
CA SER A 28 43.01 -24.77 -15.95
C SER A 28 43.27 -24.93 -14.46
N TRP A 29 44.46 -24.51 -14.00
CA TRP A 29 44.87 -24.59 -12.60
C TRP A 29 45.45 -23.28 -12.13
N THR A 30 45.06 -22.86 -10.93
CA THR A 30 45.49 -21.62 -10.28
C THR A 30 46.11 -21.93 -8.93
N ALA A 31 47.32 -21.42 -8.68
CA ALA A 31 47.97 -21.53 -7.38
C ALA A 31 47.33 -20.63 -6.34
N PHE A 32 47.22 -21.07 -5.09
CA PHE A 32 46.82 -20.19 -4.01
C PHE A 32 47.88 -19.10 -3.78
N ALA A 33 47.43 -17.86 -3.61
CA ALA A 33 48.27 -16.72 -3.29
C ALA A 33 47.62 -15.89 -2.18
N PRO A 34 48.19 -15.86 -0.96
CA PRO A 34 49.42 -16.53 -0.56
C PRO A 34 49.32 -18.06 -0.63
N ALA A 35 50.47 -18.72 -0.65
CA ALA A 35 50.54 -20.19 -0.67
C ALA A 35 49.77 -20.77 0.55
N ASP A 36 48.95 -21.80 0.30
CA ASP A 36 48.14 -22.45 1.31
C ASP A 36 48.30 -23.97 1.24
N THR A 37 48.69 -24.55 2.37
CA THR A 37 48.89 -26.00 2.53
C THR A 37 47.92 -26.63 3.52
N ALA A 38 47.02 -25.81 4.15
CA ALA A 38 46.09 -26.24 5.17
C ALA A 38 44.71 -26.55 4.59
N SER A 39 43.92 -27.32 5.30
CA SER A 39 42.49 -27.52 5.07
C SER A 39 41.74 -26.86 6.20
N PRO A 40 40.67 -26.07 5.90
CA PRO A 40 40.10 -25.79 4.58
C PRO A 40 40.82 -24.67 3.83
N VAL A 41 40.74 -24.69 2.50
CA VAL A 41 41.16 -23.58 1.62
C VAL A 41 39.94 -22.79 1.14
N THR A 42 40.13 -21.51 0.78
CA THR A 42 39.05 -20.66 0.28
C THR A 42 39.34 -20.15 -1.12
N ILE A 43 38.45 -20.44 -2.06
CA ILE A 43 38.47 -19.94 -3.44
C ILE A 43 37.56 -18.71 -3.51
N THR A 44 38.13 -17.57 -3.90
CA THR A 44 37.44 -16.28 -4.03
C THR A 44 37.26 -15.89 -5.50
N GLY A 45 36.54 -14.79 -5.76
CA GLY A 45 36.32 -14.27 -7.13
C GLY A 45 35.33 -15.06 -7.97
N LEU A 46 34.58 -16.00 -7.38
CA LEU A 46 33.58 -16.80 -8.08
C LEU A 46 32.25 -16.05 -8.14
N VAL A 47 31.51 -16.21 -9.24
CA VAL A 47 30.20 -15.58 -9.46
C VAL A 47 29.11 -16.39 -8.76
N ALA A 48 28.27 -15.72 -7.97
CA ALA A 48 27.14 -16.35 -7.31
C ALA A 48 26.15 -16.94 -8.34
N GLY A 49 25.57 -18.10 -8.03
CA GLY A 49 24.65 -18.84 -8.90
C GLY A 49 25.32 -19.64 -10.01
N THR A 50 26.62 -19.42 -10.28
CA THR A 50 27.39 -20.21 -11.27
C THR A 50 27.85 -21.51 -10.64
N SER A 51 27.67 -22.62 -11.36
CA SER A 51 28.18 -23.94 -10.95
C SER A 51 29.61 -24.13 -11.39
N TYR A 52 30.48 -24.45 -10.45
CA TYR A 52 31.90 -24.69 -10.67
C TYR A 52 32.26 -26.16 -10.38
N SER A 53 33.07 -26.76 -11.24
CA SER A 53 33.66 -28.08 -11.02
C SER A 53 35.04 -27.90 -10.41
N ILE A 54 35.15 -28.10 -9.10
CA ILE A 54 36.30 -27.74 -8.28
C ILE A 54 37.13 -28.98 -7.97
N GLY A 55 38.43 -28.92 -8.25
CA GLY A 55 39.43 -29.90 -7.86
C GLY A 55 40.66 -29.25 -7.24
N LEU A 56 41.45 -30.00 -6.52
CA LEU A 56 42.68 -29.57 -5.88
C LEU A 56 43.84 -30.50 -6.31
N ARG A 57 45.05 -29.94 -6.36
CA ARG A 57 46.29 -30.72 -6.44
C ARG A 57 47.37 -30.10 -5.56
N ALA A 58 48.18 -30.93 -4.94
CA ALA A 58 49.29 -30.47 -4.14
C ALA A 58 50.51 -30.12 -5.04
N VAL A 59 51.32 -29.19 -4.54
CA VAL A 59 52.56 -28.76 -5.22
C VAL A 59 53.72 -28.86 -4.24
N ASN A 60 54.84 -29.46 -4.69
CA ASN A 60 56.09 -29.48 -3.96
C ASN A 60 57.26 -29.01 -4.87
N SER A 61 58.50 -29.10 -4.41
CA SER A 61 59.68 -28.67 -5.16
C SER A 61 59.95 -29.49 -6.43
N VAL A 62 59.33 -30.66 -6.59
CA VAL A 62 59.46 -31.54 -7.78
C VAL A 62 58.43 -31.18 -8.85
N GLY A 63 57.26 -30.71 -8.44
CA GLY A 63 56.19 -30.31 -9.35
C GLY A 63 54.77 -30.52 -8.76
N GLN A 64 53.82 -30.56 -9.67
CA GLN A 64 52.40 -30.76 -9.34
C GLN A 64 52.08 -32.23 -9.13
N GLY A 65 51.30 -32.52 -8.08
CA GLY A 65 50.77 -33.85 -7.82
C GLY A 65 49.55 -34.18 -8.68
N THR A 66 49.05 -35.43 -8.53
CA THR A 66 47.81 -35.85 -9.17
C THR A 66 46.62 -35.08 -8.64
N PRO A 67 45.67 -34.66 -9.51
CA PRO A 67 44.45 -34.00 -9.11
C PRO A 67 43.56 -34.88 -8.26
N SER A 68 42.81 -34.23 -7.33
CA SER A 68 41.68 -34.88 -6.65
C SER A 68 40.51 -35.16 -7.59
N ALA A 69 39.55 -35.96 -7.18
CA ALA A 69 38.23 -35.97 -7.79
C ALA A 69 37.62 -34.57 -7.66
N ASN A 70 36.83 -34.16 -8.67
CA ASN A 70 36.14 -32.87 -8.66
C ASN A 70 34.88 -32.93 -7.83
N VAL A 71 34.54 -31.78 -7.18
CA VAL A 71 33.29 -31.54 -6.50
C VAL A 71 32.58 -30.33 -7.14
N THR A 72 31.27 -30.37 -7.21
CA THR A 72 30.50 -29.25 -7.75
C THR A 72 30.06 -28.33 -6.62
N ALA A 73 30.28 -27.02 -6.79
CA ALA A 73 29.79 -26.00 -5.86
C ALA A 73 29.30 -24.77 -6.62
N SER A 74 28.21 -24.16 -6.10
CA SER A 74 27.68 -22.90 -6.60
C SER A 74 27.71 -21.89 -5.45
N PRO A 75 28.53 -20.84 -5.54
CA PRO A 75 28.52 -19.78 -4.53
C PRO A 75 27.15 -19.12 -4.42
N LYS A 76 26.78 -18.70 -3.23
CA LYS A 76 25.51 -18.01 -2.96
C LYS A 76 25.78 -16.69 -2.25
N THR A 77 24.91 -15.72 -2.51
CA THR A 77 24.92 -14.40 -1.86
C THR A 77 23.48 -13.92 -1.64
N ILE A 78 23.32 -12.77 -1.01
CA ILE A 78 22.03 -12.09 -0.90
C ILE A 78 21.51 -11.68 -2.28
N PRO A 79 20.18 -11.50 -2.48
CA PRO A 79 19.61 -11.03 -3.74
C PRO A 79 20.02 -9.59 -4.07
N GLY A 80 19.80 -9.16 -5.30
CA GLY A 80 19.83 -7.75 -5.70
C GLY A 80 18.64 -6.97 -5.15
N ALA A 81 18.63 -5.65 -5.38
CA ALA A 81 17.47 -4.79 -5.02
C ALA A 81 16.31 -4.98 -6.02
N PRO A 82 15.05 -4.98 -5.56
CA PRO A 82 13.89 -4.77 -6.42
C PRO A 82 13.93 -3.38 -7.07
N THR A 83 13.31 -3.23 -8.25
CA THR A 83 13.32 -1.97 -9.01
C THR A 83 11.90 -1.62 -9.50
N GLY A 84 11.74 -0.40 -10.06
CA GLY A 84 10.50 0.01 -10.72
C GLY A 84 9.28 0.03 -9.79
N LEU A 85 9.44 0.49 -8.54
CA LEU A 85 8.35 0.55 -7.59
C LEU A 85 7.27 1.54 -8.04
N SER A 86 6.01 1.11 -7.95
CA SER A 86 4.84 1.99 -8.07
C SER A 86 3.81 1.62 -7.03
N ALA A 87 3.07 2.63 -6.52
CA ALA A 87 2.11 2.47 -5.44
C ALA A 87 0.69 2.79 -5.89
N THR A 88 -0.26 1.94 -5.50
CA THR A 88 -1.70 2.20 -5.61
C THR A 88 -2.27 2.29 -4.20
N PRO A 89 -2.67 3.50 -3.75
CA PRO A 89 -3.32 3.69 -2.46
C PRO A 89 -4.68 2.99 -2.38
N GLY A 90 -5.00 2.48 -1.20
CA GLY A 90 -6.31 1.92 -0.87
C GLY A 90 -6.71 2.26 0.57
N ASN A 91 -7.85 1.77 1.01
CA ASN A 91 -8.34 2.00 2.37
C ASN A 91 -7.47 1.24 3.37
N THR A 92 -6.72 1.96 4.22
CA THR A 92 -5.76 1.45 5.21
C THR A 92 -4.68 0.54 4.64
N GLN A 93 -4.40 0.65 3.34
CA GLN A 93 -3.43 -0.19 2.65
C GLN A 93 -2.80 0.52 1.45
N VAL A 94 -1.68 -0.04 0.99
CA VAL A 94 -1.03 0.34 -0.27
C VAL A 94 -0.63 -0.94 -1.00
N SER A 95 -1.01 -1.04 -2.27
CA SER A 95 -0.51 -2.08 -3.17
C SER A 95 0.76 -1.57 -3.86
N ILE A 96 1.87 -2.29 -3.72
CA ILE A 96 3.16 -1.94 -4.31
C ILE A 96 3.48 -2.90 -5.45
N ALA A 97 3.47 -2.39 -6.68
CA ALA A 97 4.02 -3.13 -7.81
C ALA A 97 5.53 -2.85 -7.93
N PHE A 98 6.28 -3.85 -8.35
CA PHE A 98 7.73 -3.80 -8.49
C PHE A 98 8.25 -4.83 -9.49
N THR A 99 9.47 -4.63 -9.96
CA THR A 99 10.22 -5.62 -10.73
C THR A 99 11.15 -6.38 -9.80
N PRO A 100 11.12 -7.72 -9.79
CA PRO A 100 12.07 -8.54 -9.03
C PRO A 100 13.52 -8.19 -9.35
N PRO A 101 14.46 -8.45 -8.41
CA PRO A 101 15.87 -8.29 -8.69
C PRO A 101 16.32 -9.09 -9.90
N SER A 102 17.27 -8.54 -10.66
CA SER A 102 17.91 -9.24 -11.80
C SER A 102 18.77 -10.44 -11.39
N SER A 103 19.16 -10.50 -10.11
CA SER A 103 19.91 -11.62 -9.51
C SER A 103 19.28 -12.02 -8.18
N ASP A 104 19.02 -13.32 -8.03
CA ASP A 104 18.61 -13.93 -6.76
C ASP A 104 19.80 -14.30 -5.86
N GLY A 105 21.03 -14.02 -6.31
CA GLY A 105 22.26 -14.35 -5.60
C GLY A 105 22.60 -15.84 -5.63
N GLY A 106 22.06 -16.61 -6.58
CA GLY A 106 22.24 -18.07 -6.67
C GLY A 106 21.43 -18.84 -5.64
N SER A 107 20.43 -18.21 -5.04
CA SER A 107 19.50 -18.81 -4.08
C SER A 107 18.12 -18.18 -4.27
N VAL A 108 17.11 -19.01 -4.50
CA VAL A 108 15.74 -18.54 -4.79
C VAL A 108 15.26 -17.52 -3.76
N ILE A 109 14.55 -16.48 -4.23
CA ILE A 109 13.89 -15.52 -3.37
C ILE A 109 12.73 -16.22 -2.66
N THR A 110 12.69 -16.13 -1.35
CA THR A 110 11.70 -16.79 -0.48
C THR A 110 10.63 -15.84 0.02
N ASN A 111 10.92 -14.54 0.09
CA ASN A 111 9.98 -13.50 0.47
C ASN A 111 10.52 -12.12 0.06
N TYR A 112 9.66 -11.11 0.21
CA TYR A 112 10.06 -9.71 0.25
C TYR A 112 9.75 -9.13 1.64
N GLN A 113 10.52 -8.11 1.99
CA GLN A 113 10.25 -7.25 3.16
C GLN A 113 10.02 -5.83 2.68
N TYR A 114 9.19 -5.11 3.40
CA TYR A 114 8.94 -3.69 3.17
C TYR A 114 9.31 -2.86 4.38
N THR A 115 9.63 -1.61 4.13
CA THR A 115 9.65 -0.52 5.11
C THR A 115 8.52 0.46 4.77
N ALA A 116 7.97 1.11 5.78
CA ALA A 116 7.02 2.22 5.65
C ALA A 116 7.49 3.47 6.41
N ASP A 117 8.75 3.48 6.86
CA ASP A 117 9.38 4.48 7.71
C ASP A 117 10.79 4.86 7.25
N ASP A 118 11.02 4.81 5.93
CA ASP A 118 12.29 5.15 5.30
C ASP A 118 13.47 4.25 5.73
N GLY A 119 13.19 2.95 5.88
CA GLY A 119 14.22 1.94 6.16
C GLY A 119 14.60 1.78 7.63
N ARG A 120 13.91 2.45 8.54
CA ARG A 120 14.18 2.32 10.00
C ARG A 120 13.73 0.98 10.54
N SER A 121 12.62 0.46 10.04
CA SER A 121 12.13 -0.89 10.34
C SER A 121 11.76 -1.67 9.08
N TRP A 122 11.80 -3.00 9.19
CA TRP A 122 11.51 -3.91 8.08
C TRP A 122 10.52 -4.98 8.51
N THR A 123 9.47 -5.15 7.73
CA THR A 123 8.41 -6.13 7.96
C THR A 123 8.33 -7.10 6.78
N ALA A 124 8.28 -8.40 7.06
CA ALA A 124 8.04 -9.39 6.03
C ALA A 124 6.58 -9.35 5.56
N PHE A 125 6.34 -9.56 4.26
CA PHE A 125 4.97 -9.72 3.80
C PHE A 125 4.34 -10.99 4.39
N THR A 126 3.10 -10.85 4.85
CA THR A 126 2.27 -11.95 5.36
C THR A 126 0.89 -11.85 4.72
N PRO A 127 0.45 -12.86 3.92
CA PRO A 127 1.20 -14.06 3.53
C PRO A 127 2.49 -13.74 2.76
N THR A 128 3.40 -14.73 2.71
CA THR A 128 4.66 -14.62 1.97
C THR A 128 4.42 -14.18 0.53
N THR A 129 5.09 -13.12 0.12
CA THR A 129 4.99 -12.55 -1.23
C THR A 129 6.30 -12.82 -1.98
N ILE A 130 6.22 -13.50 -3.11
CA ILE A 130 7.36 -13.76 -4.03
C ILE A 130 7.14 -13.13 -5.41
N ALA A 131 5.98 -12.53 -5.64
CA ALA A 131 5.59 -11.87 -6.89
C ALA A 131 5.01 -10.47 -6.61
N SER A 132 5.03 -9.62 -7.64
CA SER A 132 4.40 -8.30 -7.66
C SER A 132 2.91 -8.43 -8.05
N PRO A 133 2.00 -7.65 -7.44
CA PRO A 133 2.23 -6.67 -6.38
C PRO A 133 2.22 -7.28 -4.96
N GLY A 134 2.91 -6.62 -4.04
CA GLY A 134 2.77 -6.83 -2.60
C GLY A 134 1.77 -5.86 -1.99
N ILE A 135 1.01 -6.27 -0.95
CA ILE A 135 0.03 -5.42 -0.28
C ILE A 135 0.50 -5.13 1.15
N ILE A 136 0.66 -3.86 1.48
CA ILE A 136 0.99 -3.36 2.82
C ILE A 136 -0.32 -2.92 3.46
N THR A 137 -0.69 -3.50 4.60
CA THR A 137 -1.94 -3.25 5.32
C THR A 137 -1.69 -2.60 6.68
N GLY A 138 -2.77 -2.14 7.35
CA GLY A 138 -2.69 -1.54 8.68
C GLY A 138 -2.15 -0.11 8.70
N LEU A 139 -2.16 0.57 7.55
CA LEU A 139 -1.72 1.96 7.42
C LEU A 139 -2.87 2.92 7.76
N ALA A 140 -2.54 4.10 8.30
CA ALA A 140 -3.52 5.14 8.56
C ALA A 140 -3.82 5.95 7.28
N ASN A 141 -5.10 6.12 6.95
CA ASN A 141 -5.51 6.97 5.83
C ASN A 141 -5.09 8.43 6.07
N GLY A 142 -4.63 9.10 5.03
CA GLY A 142 -4.16 10.49 5.09
C GLY A 142 -2.72 10.66 5.60
N THR A 143 -2.07 9.59 6.04
CA THR A 143 -0.66 9.62 6.47
C THR A 143 0.24 9.24 5.29
N ALA A 144 1.26 10.06 5.02
CA ALA A 144 2.27 9.76 4.02
C ALA A 144 3.32 8.79 4.58
N TYR A 145 3.59 7.71 3.85
CA TYR A 145 4.57 6.70 4.19
C TYR A 145 5.68 6.66 3.14
N THR A 146 6.94 6.64 3.58
CA THR A 146 8.09 6.40 2.69
C THR A 146 8.34 4.89 2.63
N ILE A 147 8.01 4.30 1.48
CA ILE A 147 7.98 2.86 1.28
C ILE A 147 9.17 2.43 0.43
N GLY A 148 9.87 1.39 0.89
CA GLY A 148 10.91 0.67 0.16
C GLY A 148 10.74 -0.83 0.31
N LEU A 149 11.35 -1.59 -0.60
CA LEU A 149 11.32 -3.05 -0.61
C LEU A 149 12.74 -3.62 -0.59
N ARG A 150 12.89 -4.84 -0.07
CA ARG A 150 14.07 -5.68 -0.27
C ARG A 150 13.67 -7.14 -0.44
N ALA A 151 14.38 -7.84 -1.31
CA ALA A 151 14.20 -9.27 -1.51
C ALA A 151 14.94 -10.07 -0.43
N VAL A 152 14.44 -11.25 -0.11
CA VAL A 152 15.04 -12.13 0.89
C VAL A 152 15.22 -13.53 0.28
N ASN A 153 16.41 -14.10 0.42
CA ASN A 153 16.69 -15.50 0.12
C ASN A 153 17.24 -16.24 1.35
N ALA A 154 17.68 -17.50 1.20
CA ALA A 154 18.20 -18.29 2.31
C ALA A 154 19.51 -17.74 2.92
N ILE A 155 20.22 -16.83 2.23
CA ILE A 155 21.45 -16.20 2.74
C ILE A 155 21.09 -14.99 3.59
N GLY A 156 20.02 -14.27 3.24
CA GLY A 156 19.54 -13.11 3.97
C GLY A 156 18.84 -12.07 3.10
N PRO A 157 18.49 -10.91 3.69
CA PRO A 157 17.90 -9.80 2.96
C PRO A 157 18.93 -9.10 2.08
N GLY A 158 18.51 -8.75 0.86
CA GLY A 158 19.27 -7.96 -0.09
C GLY A 158 19.20 -6.45 0.21
N PRO A 159 19.81 -5.60 -0.63
CA PRO A 159 19.76 -4.16 -0.51
C PRO A 159 18.34 -3.63 -0.77
N THR A 160 18.09 -2.42 -0.25
CA THR A 160 16.82 -1.70 -0.41
C THR A 160 16.67 -1.22 -1.87
N SER A 161 15.44 -1.25 -2.38
CA SER A 161 15.04 -0.54 -3.60
C SER A 161 15.17 0.97 -3.43
N GLU A 162 14.97 1.73 -4.51
CA GLU A 162 14.55 3.13 -4.38
C GLU A 162 13.25 3.19 -3.58
N THR A 163 13.05 4.30 -2.84
CA THR A 163 11.84 4.52 -2.05
C THR A 163 10.84 5.39 -2.81
N LEU A 164 9.56 5.26 -2.47
CA LEU A 164 8.48 6.13 -2.93
C LEU A 164 7.59 6.56 -1.77
N ILE A 165 6.86 7.67 -1.94
CA ILE A 165 5.88 8.13 -0.97
C ILE A 165 4.50 7.69 -1.43
N ALA A 166 3.73 7.06 -0.52
CA ALA A 166 2.34 6.70 -0.73
C ALA A 166 1.47 7.08 0.47
N THR A 167 0.26 7.57 0.19
CA THR A 167 -0.71 7.97 1.21
C THR A 167 -1.97 7.15 1.03
N PRO A 168 -2.30 6.23 1.94
CA PRO A 168 -3.56 5.49 1.91
C PRO A 168 -4.75 6.43 1.98
N LEU A 169 -5.79 6.20 1.19
CA LEU A 169 -6.99 7.02 1.11
C LEU A 169 -8.25 6.15 1.01
N ALA A 170 -9.36 6.68 1.54
CA ALA A 170 -10.69 6.07 1.46
C ALA A 170 -11.76 7.12 1.16
N THR A 171 -12.97 6.67 0.84
CA THR A 171 -14.16 7.54 0.83
C THR A 171 -14.53 7.96 2.26
N PRO A 172 -15.24 9.10 2.43
CA PRO A 172 -15.67 9.56 3.75
C PRO A 172 -16.67 8.61 4.44
N ASN A 173 -16.71 8.66 5.77
CA ASN A 173 -17.83 8.09 6.52
C ASN A 173 -19.11 8.90 6.28
N ALA A 174 -20.25 8.37 6.76
CA ALA A 174 -21.54 9.05 6.68
C ALA A 174 -21.57 10.33 7.54
N PRO A 175 -22.22 11.41 7.07
CA PRO A 175 -22.66 12.50 7.94
C PRO A 175 -23.66 11.99 8.98
N THR A 176 -23.71 12.63 10.13
CA THR A 176 -24.57 12.22 11.25
C THR A 176 -25.44 13.38 11.79
N GLY A 177 -26.42 13.08 12.65
CA GLY A 177 -27.20 14.07 13.32
C GLY A 177 -28.06 14.94 12.38
N LEU A 178 -28.57 14.37 11.28
CA LEU A 178 -29.38 15.11 10.34
C LEU A 178 -30.68 15.61 11.00
N THR A 179 -30.96 16.91 10.84
CA THR A 179 -32.25 17.54 11.16
C THR A 179 -32.68 18.37 9.95
N ALA A 180 -33.99 18.42 9.70
CA ALA A 180 -34.56 19.16 8.58
C ALA A 180 -35.51 20.21 9.06
N THR A 181 -35.36 21.45 8.60
CA THR A 181 -36.29 22.57 8.81
C THR A 181 -37.00 22.84 7.48
N PRO A 182 -38.36 22.73 7.46
CA PRO A 182 -39.13 22.99 6.24
C PRO A 182 -39.15 24.50 5.92
N GLY A 183 -39.03 24.83 4.64
CA GLY A 183 -39.25 26.15 4.05
C GLY A 183 -40.28 26.08 2.93
N SER A 184 -40.52 27.21 2.23
CA SER A 184 -41.39 27.22 1.07
C SER A 184 -40.63 26.73 -0.16
N THR A 185 -41.04 25.56 -0.67
CA THR A 185 -40.38 24.82 -1.76
C THR A 185 -38.93 24.40 -1.51
N GLU A 186 -38.54 24.35 -0.25
CA GLU A 186 -37.18 23.99 0.17
C GLU A 186 -37.17 23.34 1.57
N ALA A 187 -36.01 22.75 1.89
CA ALA A 187 -35.69 22.24 3.21
C ALA A 187 -34.23 22.54 3.56
N THR A 188 -34.02 23.11 4.74
CA THR A 188 -32.66 23.32 5.29
C THR A 188 -32.27 22.12 6.14
N ILE A 189 -31.18 21.45 5.79
CA ILE A 189 -30.64 20.27 6.44
C ILE A 189 -29.41 20.65 7.25
N ALA A 190 -29.53 20.59 8.58
CA ALA A 190 -28.37 20.67 9.46
C ALA A 190 -27.83 19.26 9.73
N PHE A 191 -26.52 19.12 9.83
CA PHE A 191 -25.83 17.85 10.03
C PHE A 191 -24.46 18.03 10.65
N THR A 192 -23.92 16.96 11.23
CA THR A 192 -22.54 16.87 11.66
C THR A 192 -21.71 16.22 10.54
N PRO A 193 -20.63 16.88 10.08
CA PRO A 193 -19.72 16.29 9.10
C PRO A 193 -19.17 14.92 9.54
N PRO A 194 -18.75 14.07 8.59
CA PRO A 194 -18.10 12.80 8.92
C PRO A 194 -16.92 12.97 9.88
N SER A 195 -16.84 12.15 10.93
CA SER A 195 -15.69 12.13 11.85
C SER A 195 -14.41 11.62 11.19
N ASN A 196 -14.55 10.85 10.11
CA ASN A 196 -13.45 10.37 9.27
C ASN A 196 -13.74 10.75 7.81
N ASN A 197 -12.88 11.60 7.25
CA ASN A 197 -12.96 12.07 5.87
C ASN A 197 -12.23 11.13 4.87
N GLY A 198 -11.75 9.96 5.33
CA GLY A 198 -11.01 9.01 4.48
C GLY A 198 -9.57 9.42 4.18
N GLY A 199 -9.01 10.39 4.90
CA GLY A 199 -7.66 10.91 4.67
C GLY A 199 -7.55 11.96 3.56
N SER A 200 -8.69 12.38 2.99
CA SER A 200 -8.79 13.42 1.95
C SER A 200 -9.90 14.41 2.31
N ALA A 201 -9.68 15.70 2.04
CA ALA A 201 -10.65 16.74 2.35
C ALA A 201 -12.01 16.48 1.68
N ILE A 202 -13.11 16.80 2.40
CA ILE A 202 -14.46 16.80 1.81
C ILE A 202 -14.54 17.93 0.78
N THR A 203 -14.88 17.59 -0.44
CA THR A 203 -15.01 18.52 -1.57
C THR A 203 -16.44 18.89 -1.88
N ALA A 204 -17.41 18.05 -1.49
CA ALA A 204 -18.83 18.28 -1.71
C ALA A 204 -19.69 17.42 -0.77
N TYR A 205 -20.97 17.77 -0.68
CA TYR A 205 -22.03 16.88 -0.23
C TYR A 205 -23.02 16.63 -1.38
N GLU A 206 -23.65 15.49 -1.33
CA GLU A 206 -24.75 15.10 -2.20
C GLU A 206 -25.95 14.72 -1.35
N TYR A 207 -27.16 14.91 -1.88
CA TYR A 207 -28.41 14.54 -1.22
C TYR A 207 -29.22 13.54 -2.04
N THR A 208 -30.08 12.80 -1.37
CA THR A 208 -31.11 11.95 -1.96
C THR A 208 -32.49 12.37 -1.47
N LEU A 209 -33.52 12.18 -2.29
CA LEU A 209 -34.92 12.39 -1.95
C LEU A 209 -35.73 11.09 -1.90
N ASN A 210 -35.11 9.98 -2.24
CA ASN A 210 -35.75 8.66 -2.45
C ASN A 210 -35.07 7.53 -1.67
N GLY A 211 -34.47 7.85 -0.53
CA GLY A 211 -33.86 6.86 0.36
C GLY A 211 -32.52 6.28 -0.14
N GLY A 212 -31.81 7.00 -1.02
CA GLY A 212 -30.47 6.61 -1.46
C GLY A 212 -30.43 5.90 -2.80
N ILE A 213 -31.54 5.87 -3.56
CA ILE A 213 -31.56 5.31 -4.91
C ILE A 213 -30.83 6.24 -5.87
N ASP A 214 -31.20 7.54 -5.86
CA ASP A 214 -30.57 8.57 -6.67
C ASP A 214 -29.90 9.62 -5.79
N TRP A 215 -28.77 10.15 -6.27
CA TRP A 215 -27.99 11.16 -5.57
C TRP A 215 -27.80 12.41 -6.45
N THR A 216 -28.02 13.56 -5.85
CA THR A 216 -27.94 14.86 -6.51
C THR A 216 -26.89 15.73 -5.82
N ALA A 217 -25.99 16.34 -6.58
CA ALA A 217 -25.05 17.31 -6.05
C ALA A 217 -25.77 18.63 -5.73
N PHE A 218 -25.35 19.29 -4.63
CA PHE A 218 -25.81 20.64 -4.35
C PHE A 218 -25.24 21.64 -5.38
N ILE A 219 -26.08 22.57 -5.83
CA ILE A 219 -25.70 23.69 -6.70
C ILE A 219 -26.19 25.00 -6.03
N PRO A 220 -25.27 25.88 -5.59
CA PRO A 220 -23.80 25.74 -5.59
C PRO A 220 -23.31 24.61 -4.69
N THR A 221 -22.08 24.17 -4.92
CA THR A 221 -21.44 23.11 -4.13
C THR A 221 -21.44 23.45 -2.62
N VAL A 222 -21.88 22.52 -1.81
CA VAL A 222 -21.89 22.63 -0.33
C VAL A 222 -20.77 21.78 0.25
N THR A 223 -20.00 22.38 1.18
CA THR A 223 -18.92 21.71 1.92
C THR A 223 -19.10 21.78 3.44
N THR A 224 -20.12 22.49 3.92
CA THR A 224 -20.41 22.72 5.34
C THR A 224 -21.89 22.56 5.65
N SER A 225 -22.22 22.39 6.92
CA SER A 225 -23.59 22.42 7.43
C SER A 225 -23.97 23.87 7.83
N PRO A 226 -25.23 24.30 7.64
CA PRO A 226 -26.31 23.56 7.00
C PRO A 226 -26.29 23.64 5.48
N ALA A 227 -27.06 22.75 4.81
CA ALA A 227 -27.28 22.73 3.37
C ALA A 227 -28.77 22.89 3.03
N THR A 228 -29.10 23.63 1.97
CA THR A 228 -30.51 23.83 1.55
C THR A 228 -30.82 23.03 0.30
N VAL A 229 -31.80 22.16 0.36
CA VAL A 229 -32.37 21.42 -0.77
C VAL A 229 -33.55 22.25 -1.30
N THR A 230 -33.49 22.68 -2.56
CA THR A 230 -34.50 23.52 -3.22
C THR A 230 -35.32 22.74 -4.26
N GLY A 231 -36.35 23.35 -4.82
CA GLY A 231 -37.19 22.74 -5.86
C GLY A 231 -38.16 21.67 -5.35
N LEU A 232 -38.44 21.67 -4.06
CA LEU A 232 -39.40 20.76 -3.46
C LEU A 232 -40.84 21.25 -3.65
N THR A 233 -41.80 20.32 -3.64
CA THR A 233 -43.23 20.63 -3.70
C THR A 233 -43.80 20.78 -2.30
N ASN A 234 -44.43 21.92 -2.01
CA ASN A 234 -45.10 22.14 -0.73
C ASN A 234 -46.19 21.09 -0.48
N GLY A 235 -46.28 20.60 0.76
CA GLY A 235 -47.21 19.55 1.15
C GLY A 235 -46.79 18.13 0.81
N SER A 236 -45.74 17.93 0.05
CA SER A 236 -45.18 16.58 -0.26
C SER A 236 -44.17 16.15 0.79
N LEU A 237 -44.28 14.91 1.26
CA LEU A 237 -43.29 14.31 2.18
C LEU A 237 -42.05 13.86 1.44
N TYR A 238 -40.89 14.29 1.89
CA TYR A 238 -39.57 13.86 1.38
C TYR A 238 -38.78 13.15 2.47
N THR A 239 -37.99 12.15 2.07
CA THR A 239 -37.04 11.44 2.93
C THR A 239 -35.64 11.76 2.45
N ILE A 240 -34.99 12.71 3.13
CA ILE A 240 -33.70 13.29 2.69
C ILE A 240 -32.53 12.62 3.43
N GLY A 241 -31.60 12.09 2.69
CA GLY A 241 -30.28 11.61 3.16
C GLY A 241 -29.15 12.41 2.54
N LEU A 242 -27.99 12.39 3.19
CA LEU A 242 -26.77 13.05 2.72
C LEU A 242 -25.63 12.04 2.62
N ARG A 243 -24.68 12.31 1.72
CA ARG A 243 -23.35 11.70 1.71
C ARG A 243 -22.28 12.73 1.42
N ALA A 244 -21.13 12.57 2.03
CA ALA A 244 -19.96 13.40 1.77
C ALA A 244 -19.17 12.85 0.58
N VAL A 245 -18.49 13.72 -0.15
CA VAL A 245 -17.63 13.36 -1.29
C VAL A 245 -16.23 13.90 -1.05
N ASN A 246 -15.20 13.10 -1.32
CA ASN A 246 -13.80 13.52 -1.33
C ASN A 246 -13.14 13.16 -2.67
N ALA A 247 -11.81 13.32 -2.78
CA ALA A 247 -11.08 13.00 -4.01
C ALA A 247 -11.13 11.52 -4.43
N VAL A 248 -11.44 10.59 -3.50
CA VAL A 248 -11.61 9.16 -3.79
C VAL A 248 -12.99 8.87 -4.36
N GLY A 249 -13.99 9.64 -3.93
CA GLY A 249 -15.37 9.51 -4.38
C GLY A 249 -16.40 9.71 -3.27
N PRO A 250 -17.68 9.41 -3.56
CA PRO A 250 -18.77 9.51 -2.59
C PRO A 250 -18.62 8.47 -1.49
N GLY A 251 -18.89 8.94 -0.27
CA GLY A 251 -18.85 8.15 0.97
C GLY A 251 -20.14 7.43 1.29
N ALA A 252 -20.22 6.92 2.51
CA ALA A 252 -21.41 6.27 3.04
C ALA A 252 -22.57 7.25 3.20
N ALA A 253 -23.81 6.76 2.97
CA ALA A 253 -25.03 7.52 3.18
C ALA A 253 -25.33 7.68 4.68
N SER A 254 -25.85 8.86 5.06
CA SER A 254 -26.42 9.10 6.40
C SER A 254 -27.71 8.31 6.61
N THR A 255 -28.18 8.24 7.84
CA THR A 255 -29.62 8.05 8.12
C THR A 255 -30.40 9.21 7.50
N SER A 256 -31.60 8.92 6.98
CA SER A 256 -32.43 9.92 6.36
C SER A 256 -33.33 10.63 7.40
N VAL A 257 -33.74 11.87 7.10
CA VAL A 257 -34.69 12.65 7.85
C VAL A 257 -35.93 12.96 6.98
N ALA A 258 -37.11 12.88 7.57
CA ALA A 258 -38.37 13.23 6.91
C ALA A 258 -38.65 14.72 7.03
N VAL A 259 -39.15 15.34 5.96
CA VAL A 259 -39.54 16.74 5.94
C VAL A 259 -40.67 16.98 4.93
N THR A 260 -41.64 17.86 5.28
CA THR A 260 -42.68 18.32 4.37
C THR A 260 -42.58 19.83 4.22
N PRO A 261 -42.14 20.34 3.06
CA PRO A 261 -42.09 21.78 2.80
C PRO A 261 -43.47 22.41 2.91
N MET A 262 -43.53 23.63 3.41
CA MET A 262 -44.82 24.36 3.64
C MET A 262 -44.73 25.76 3.01
N PRO A 263 -45.85 26.27 2.48
CA PRO A 263 -45.90 27.65 1.99
C PRO A 263 -45.51 28.64 3.10
N ASN A 264 -44.89 29.74 2.73
CA ASN A 264 -44.72 30.86 3.66
C ASN A 264 -46.06 31.31 4.18
N PRO A 265 -46.20 31.62 5.47
CA PRO A 265 -47.41 32.24 6.02
C PRO A 265 -47.72 33.53 5.25
N THR A 266 -48.93 33.67 4.80
CA THR A 266 -49.44 34.91 4.22
C THR A 266 -50.36 35.63 5.21
N THR A 267 -50.50 36.95 5.06
CA THR A 267 -51.52 37.68 5.83
C THR A 267 -52.89 37.13 5.44
N PRO A 268 -53.80 36.99 6.43
CA PRO A 268 -55.18 36.61 6.11
C PRO A 268 -55.78 37.56 5.08
N SER A 269 -56.61 37.02 4.22
CA SER A 269 -57.41 37.87 3.31
C SER A 269 -58.42 38.69 4.13
N ALA A 270 -58.81 39.83 3.58
CA ALA A 270 -59.88 40.61 4.19
C ALA A 270 -61.15 39.76 4.33
N PRO A 271 -61.90 39.90 5.43
CA PRO A 271 -63.21 39.30 5.55
C PRO A 271 -64.13 39.70 4.36
N THR A 272 -64.87 38.71 3.83
CA THR A 272 -65.88 38.94 2.78
C THR A 272 -67.25 38.93 3.38
N ASP A 273 -68.24 39.42 2.60
CA ASP A 273 -69.65 39.41 2.97
C ASP A 273 -70.01 40.15 4.31
N LEU A 274 -69.27 41.25 4.54
CA LEU A 274 -69.52 42.08 5.69
C LEU A 274 -70.87 42.70 5.57
N SER A 275 -71.73 42.47 6.54
CA SER A 275 -73.07 43.16 6.67
C SER A 275 -73.14 43.89 7.99
N ALA A 276 -73.72 45.04 7.98
CA ALA A 276 -73.97 45.81 9.19
C ALA A 276 -75.47 46.00 9.35
N ILE A 277 -76.02 45.69 10.54
CA ILE A 277 -77.41 45.94 10.89
C ILE A 277 -77.37 47.15 11.78
N PRO A 278 -78.14 48.25 11.43
CA PRO A 278 -78.22 49.41 12.26
C PRO A 278 -78.98 49.06 13.56
N GLY A 279 -78.37 49.31 14.71
CA GLY A 279 -78.95 49.17 16.01
C GLY A 279 -79.08 50.55 16.68
N ASP A 280 -79.78 50.61 17.84
CA ASP A 280 -79.88 51.82 18.62
C ASP A 280 -78.54 52.11 19.34
N THR A 281 -77.75 53.03 18.79
CA THR A 281 -76.42 53.44 19.24
C THR A 281 -75.27 52.38 19.05
N GLN A 282 -75.50 51.27 18.32
CA GLN A 282 -74.56 50.19 18.07
C GLN A 282 -74.59 49.72 16.61
N ILE A 283 -73.44 49.17 16.07
CA ILE A 283 -73.37 48.43 14.81
C ILE A 283 -72.89 47.03 15.19
N GLU A 284 -73.64 45.96 14.87
CA GLU A 284 -73.18 44.57 14.87
C GLU A 284 -72.55 44.23 13.52
N VAL A 285 -71.36 43.67 13.56
CA VAL A 285 -70.58 43.37 12.38
C VAL A 285 -70.30 41.88 12.27
#